data_35d667fba816d2c05266bbdb28a26603
#
_entry.id   35d667fba816d2c05266bbdb28a26603
#
_cell.length_a   1.000
_cell.length_b   1.000
_cell.length_c   1.000
_cell.angle_alpha   90.00
_cell.angle_beta   90.00
_cell.angle_gamma   90.00
#
_symmetry.space_group_name_H-M   'P 1'
#
loop_
_entity.id
_entity.type
_entity.pdbx_description
1 polymer ?
#
loop_
_entity_poly.entity_id
_entity_poly.type
_entity_poly.pdbx_seq_one_letter_code
_entity_poly.pdbx_strand_id
1 'polypeptide(L)'
;YTLLAGFVLLFAVSCEDKNDDDEGHTDADGFVLETEDGVEAYRELKGVVTGSISLGVGDTLHYMVHFLDHDGKEIEHEEDGHDDHGHDDHGDDEDGVRVSGANASIAVVEMVEEEEDGHDDHDHGDEHGDKVLQIVGVSNGTTYFKLELMHGDHADYTSANLVPVVVK
;
A
#
# COMPACT_ATOMS: atom_id res chain seq x y z
N TYR A 1 12.00 67.99 -25.11
CA TYR A 1 12.04 66.60 -25.63
C TYR A 1 12.82 65.74 -24.61
N THR A 2 12.05 64.96 -23.82
CA THR A 2 12.57 64.02 -22.82
C THR A 2 12.48 62.62 -23.39
N LEU A 3 13.61 61.99 -23.66
CA LEU A 3 13.75 60.62 -24.12
C LEU A 3 13.69 59.66 -22.91
N LEU A 4 12.61 58.90 -22.79
CA LEU A 4 12.43 57.87 -21.77
C LEU A 4 13.04 56.56 -22.31
N ALA A 5 14.21 56.20 -21.79
CA ALA A 5 14.85 54.92 -22.11
C ALA A 5 14.22 53.82 -21.26
N GLY A 6 13.41 52.95 -21.89
CA GLY A 6 12.83 51.76 -21.26
C GLY A 6 13.90 50.67 -21.06
N PHE A 7 14.13 50.33 -19.81
CA PHE A 7 15.00 49.20 -19.42
C PHE A 7 14.16 47.92 -19.39
N VAL A 8 14.34 47.05 -20.37
CA VAL A 8 13.71 45.74 -20.40
C VAL A 8 14.60 44.77 -19.59
N LEU A 9 14.09 44.38 -18.41
CA LEU A 9 14.71 43.34 -17.62
C LEU A 9 14.28 41.98 -18.16
N LEU A 10 15.15 41.26 -18.84
CA LEU A 10 15.00 39.83 -19.18
C LEU A 10 15.28 39.00 -17.93
N PHE A 11 14.27 38.48 -17.31
CA PHE A 11 14.40 37.39 -16.35
C PHE A 11 14.64 36.08 -17.10
N ALA A 12 15.86 35.60 -17.11
CA ALA A 12 16.15 34.23 -17.47
C ALA A 12 15.65 33.36 -16.31
N VAL A 13 14.54 32.67 -16.51
CA VAL A 13 14.13 31.55 -15.65
C VAL A 13 15.07 30.41 -15.99
N SER A 14 16.06 30.18 -15.14
CA SER A 14 16.84 28.94 -15.14
C SER A 14 15.92 27.88 -14.58
N CYS A 15 15.43 26.97 -15.41
CA CYS A 15 14.97 25.68 -14.95
C CYS A 15 16.22 24.93 -14.50
N GLU A 16 16.44 24.82 -13.19
CA GLU A 16 17.28 23.79 -12.64
C GLU A 16 16.51 22.48 -12.85
N ASP A 17 16.96 21.67 -13.80
CA ASP A 17 16.65 20.26 -13.83
C ASP A 17 17.22 19.67 -12.53
N LYS A 18 16.38 19.55 -11.52
CA LYS A 18 16.62 18.59 -10.47
C LYS A 18 16.52 17.22 -11.12
N ASN A 19 17.66 16.59 -11.33
CA ASN A 19 17.70 15.14 -11.35
C ASN A 19 17.32 14.74 -9.91
N ASP A 20 16.04 14.59 -9.66
CA ASP A 20 15.57 13.80 -8.55
C ASP A 20 16.05 12.39 -8.91
N ASP A 21 17.05 11.91 -8.19
CA ASP A 21 17.41 10.50 -8.17
C ASP A 21 16.11 9.82 -7.71
N ASP A 22 15.49 9.11 -8.64
CA ASP A 22 14.25 8.35 -8.48
C ASP A 22 14.61 7.16 -7.59
N GLU A 23 14.70 7.41 -6.28
CA GLU A 23 14.86 6.36 -5.28
C GLU A 23 13.52 5.64 -5.18
N GLY A 24 13.23 4.76 -6.16
CA GLY A 24 12.23 3.71 -6.12
C GLY A 24 10.91 3.93 -5.38
N HIS A 25 10.46 5.18 -5.22
CA HIS A 25 9.21 5.49 -4.53
C HIS A 25 8.01 5.05 -5.35
N THR A 26 7.15 4.27 -4.73
CA THR A 26 5.90 3.81 -5.34
C THR A 26 4.86 4.92 -5.28
N ASP A 27 4.53 5.53 -6.43
CA ASP A 27 3.48 6.56 -6.54
C ASP A 27 2.08 5.95 -6.45
N ALA A 28 1.70 5.48 -5.26
CA ALA A 28 0.37 4.97 -5.02
C ALA A 28 -0.63 6.10 -4.71
N ASP A 29 -1.73 6.16 -5.45
CA ASP A 29 -2.83 7.11 -5.25
C ASP A 29 -4.06 6.44 -4.59
N GLY A 30 -3.99 5.13 -4.33
CA GLY A 30 -5.06 4.38 -3.73
C GLY A 30 -4.71 2.91 -3.46
N PHE A 31 -5.72 2.16 -3.05
CA PHE A 31 -5.64 0.71 -2.86
C PHE A 31 -7.01 0.06 -3.06
N VAL A 32 -7.00 -1.24 -3.29
CA VAL A 32 -8.18 -2.10 -3.34
C VAL A 32 -7.98 -3.30 -2.42
N LEU A 33 -9.04 -3.73 -1.76
CA LEU A 33 -9.12 -4.97 -1.01
C LEU A 33 -9.99 -5.94 -1.80
N GLU A 34 -9.41 -7.04 -2.24
CA GLU A 34 -10.07 -8.06 -3.03
C GLU A 34 -10.12 -9.39 -2.28
N THR A 35 -11.20 -10.13 -2.48
CA THR A 35 -11.27 -11.52 -2.01
C THR A 35 -10.42 -12.42 -2.91
N GLU A 36 -10.10 -13.63 -2.47
CA GLU A 36 -9.40 -14.65 -3.27
C GLU A 36 -10.06 -14.92 -4.64
N ASP A 37 -11.39 -14.71 -4.74
CA ASP A 37 -12.14 -14.83 -5.99
C ASP A 37 -12.03 -13.58 -6.90
N GLY A 38 -11.23 -12.57 -6.53
CA GLY A 38 -11.05 -11.33 -7.29
C GLY A 38 -12.25 -10.38 -7.20
N VAL A 39 -13.02 -10.41 -6.11
CA VAL A 39 -14.14 -9.50 -5.89
C VAL A 39 -13.72 -8.33 -5.03
N GLU A 40 -13.79 -7.11 -5.57
CA GLU A 40 -13.53 -5.89 -4.81
C GLU A 40 -14.53 -5.75 -3.64
N ALA A 41 -14.02 -5.75 -2.40
CA ALA A 41 -14.79 -5.50 -1.19
C ALA A 41 -14.73 -4.03 -0.77
N TYR A 42 -13.58 -3.41 -0.94
CA TYR A 42 -13.33 -2.02 -0.58
C TYR A 42 -12.27 -1.43 -1.52
N ARG A 43 -12.47 -0.21 -1.95
CA ARG A 43 -11.52 0.53 -2.79
C ARG A 43 -11.44 1.97 -2.33
N GLU A 44 -10.25 2.50 -2.24
CA GLU A 44 -9.95 3.91 -2.12
C GLU A 44 -9.06 4.35 -3.28
N LEU A 45 -9.47 5.41 -4.01
CA LEU A 45 -8.64 6.02 -5.04
C LEU A 45 -8.77 7.53 -4.93
N LYS A 46 -7.66 8.24 -4.74
CA LYS A 46 -7.62 9.72 -4.58
C LYS A 46 -8.59 10.20 -3.49
N GLY A 47 -8.71 9.45 -2.40
CA GLY A 47 -9.61 9.75 -1.30
C GLY A 47 -11.09 9.46 -1.56
N VAL A 48 -11.46 8.96 -2.74
CA VAL A 48 -12.82 8.49 -3.04
C VAL A 48 -12.95 7.03 -2.67
N VAL A 49 -13.93 6.72 -1.82
CA VAL A 49 -14.16 5.38 -1.28
C VAL A 49 -15.37 4.73 -1.95
N THR A 50 -15.24 3.44 -2.29
CA THR A 50 -16.33 2.54 -2.70
C THR A 50 -16.26 1.23 -1.91
N GLY A 51 -17.40 0.58 -1.72
CA GLY A 51 -17.49 -0.67 -0.96
C GLY A 51 -17.59 -0.47 0.55
N SER A 52 -17.60 -1.57 1.29
CA SER A 52 -17.68 -1.58 2.76
C SER A 52 -17.33 -2.97 3.31
N ILE A 53 -16.71 -3.03 4.49
CA ILE A 53 -16.35 -4.26 5.16
C ILE A 53 -17.34 -4.54 6.29
N SER A 54 -17.99 -5.71 6.24
CA SER A 54 -18.95 -6.14 7.26
C SER A 54 -18.89 -7.65 7.43
N LEU A 55 -18.82 -8.10 8.70
CA LEU A 55 -18.73 -9.53 9.06
C LEU A 55 -19.49 -9.80 10.35
N GLY A 56 -19.78 -11.06 10.64
CA GLY A 56 -20.37 -11.51 11.90
C GLY A 56 -19.32 -11.68 13.00
N VAL A 57 -19.78 -11.76 14.25
CA VAL A 57 -18.91 -12.13 15.37
C VAL A 57 -18.43 -13.58 15.18
N GLY A 58 -17.12 -13.78 15.20
CA GLY A 58 -16.45 -15.06 14.98
C GLY A 58 -16.15 -15.37 13.52
N ASP A 59 -16.59 -14.53 12.57
CA ASP A 59 -16.22 -14.66 11.17
C ASP A 59 -14.80 -14.15 10.93
N THR A 60 -14.13 -14.72 9.93
CA THR A 60 -12.83 -14.28 9.42
C THR A 60 -12.96 -13.95 7.94
N LEU A 61 -12.40 -12.82 7.53
CA LEU A 61 -12.29 -12.40 6.12
C LEU A 61 -10.82 -12.27 5.77
N HIS A 62 -10.45 -12.71 4.57
CA HIS A 62 -9.13 -12.52 3.98
C HIS A 62 -9.25 -11.66 2.74
N TYR A 63 -8.33 -10.74 2.57
CA TYR A 63 -8.26 -9.86 1.41
C TYR A 63 -6.83 -9.72 0.91
N MET A 64 -6.65 -9.86 -0.38
CA MET A 64 -5.47 -9.37 -1.06
C MET A 64 -5.49 -7.85 -1.08
N VAL A 65 -4.32 -7.24 -0.90
CA VAL A 65 -4.14 -5.78 -0.90
C VAL A 65 -3.36 -5.39 -2.14
N HIS A 66 -3.99 -4.64 -3.05
CA HIS A 66 -3.33 -4.12 -4.24
C HIS A 66 -3.29 -2.60 -4.17
N PHE A 67 -2.12 -2.01 -4.40
CA PHE A 67 -1.97 -0.57 -4.51
C PHE A 67 -2.25 -0.10 -5.92
N LEU A 68 -2.78 1.11 -6.04
CA LEU A 68 -3.27 1.65 -7.30
C LEU A 68 -2.52 2.92 -7.67
N ASP A 69 -2.13 3.02 -8.93
CA ASP A 69 -1.53 4.20 -9.51
C ASP A 69 -2.55 5.33 -9.71
N HIS A 70 -2.08 6.45 -10.29
CA HIS A 70 -2.89 7.61 -10.62
C HIS A 70 -4.11 7.31 -11.51
N ASP A 71 -4.01 6.34 -12.40
CA ASP A 71 -5.08 5.93 -13.33
C ASP A 71 -5.98 4.85 -12.72
N GLY A 72 -5.69 4.41 -11.50
CA GLY A 72 -6.42 3.37 -10.77
C GLY A 72 -6.12 1.96 -11.26
N LYS A 73 -4.96 1.77 -11.87
CA LYS A 73 -4.42 0.45 -12.19
C LYS A 73 -3.58 -0.05 -11.04
N GLU A 74 -3.52 -1.35 -10.89
CA GLU A 74 -2.65 -2.00 -9.94
C GLU A 74 -1.18 -1.72 -10.26
N ILE A 75 -0.42 -1.41 -9.22
CA ILE A 75 1.03 -1.27 -9.27
C ILE A 75 1.58 -2.67 -9.08
N GLU A 76 2.09 -3.25 -10.18
CA GLU A 76 2.80 -4.52 -10.12
C GLU A 76 4.16 -4.24 -9.44
N HIS A 77 4.44 -4.91 -8.33
CA HIS A 77 5.79 -4.96 -7.79
C HIS A 77 6.60 -5.80 -8.78
N GLU A 78 7.39 -5.16 -9.63
CA GLU A 78 8.38 -5.88 -10.41
C GLU A 78 9.34 -6.51 -9.39
N GLU A 79 9.30 -7.83 -9.28
CA GLU A 79 10.38 -8.57 -8.64
C GLU A 79 11.64 -8.28 -9.46
N ASP A 80 12.39 -7.24 -9.07
CA ASP A 80 13.68 -6.93 -9.67
C ASP A 80 14.53 -8.17 -9.56
N GLY A 81 14.72 -8.83 -10.74
CA GLY A 81 15.55 -10.01 -10.87
C GLY A 81 16.91 -9.73 -10.23
N HIS A 82 17.15 -10.33 -9.10
CA HIS A 82 18.40 -10.28 -8.39
C HIS A 82 19.50 -10.86 -9.28
N ASP A 83 20.16 -9.99 -10.04
CA ASP A 83 21.50 -10.26 -10.54
C ASP A 83 22.45 -10.29 -9.33
N ASP A 84 22.82 -11.52 -8.97
CA ASP A 84 23.82 -11.97 -8.00
C ASP A 84 25.02 -11.02 -7.87
N HIS A 85 25.00 -10.08 -6.93
CA HIS A 85 26.20 -9.36 -6.47
C HIS A 85 26.14 -9.03 -4.97
N GLY A 86 26.79 -9.89 -4.18
CA GLY A 86 27.55 -9.50 -2.99
C GLY A 86 26.72 -9.21 -1.73
N HIS A 87 26.80 -10.15 -0.79
CA HIS A 87 26.43 -10.00 0.61
C HIS A 87 27.00 -8.71 1.20
N ASP A 88 26.17 -7.70 1.35
CA ASP A 88 26.32 -6.68 2.37
C ASP A 88 25.04 -6.76 3.24
N ASP A 89 25.27 -6.99 4.53
CA ASP A 89 24.34 -7.15 5.63
C ASP A 89 23.50 -5.85 5.75
N HIS A 90 22.47 -5.70 4.90
CA HIS A 90 21.50 -4.63 4.98
C HIS A 90 20.36 -5.12 5.87
N GLY A 91 20.23 -4.43 7.01
CA GLY A 91 19.19 -4.69 7.99
C GLY A 91 17.82 -4.79 7.34
N ASP A 92 16.96 -5.57 7.98
CA ASP A 92 15.58 -5.85 7.65
C ASP A 92 14.79 -4.57 7.30
N ASP A 93 14.98 -4.04 6.08
CA ASP A 93 14.14 -3.01 5.51
C ASP A 93 12.80 -3.68 5.17
N GLU A 94 11.85 -3.63 6.10
CA GLU A 94 10.53 -4.23 5.95
C GLU A 94 9.70 -3.42 4.95
N ASP A 95 9.95 -3.66 3.65
CA ASP A 95 9.01 -3.23 2.62
C ASP A 95 7.74 -4.05 2.77
N GLY A 96 6.60 -3.39 2.77
CA GLY A 96 5.35 -4.12 2.89
C GLY A 96 4.16 -3.29 3.34
N VAL A 97 3.09 -4.01 3.66
CA VAL A 97 1.83 -3.41 4.09
C VAL A 97 1.77 -3.36 5.61
N ARG A 98 1.53 -2.17 6.16
CA ARG A 98 1.29 -1.97 7.58
C ARG A 98 -0.15 -1.59 7.86
N VAL A 99 -0.74 -2.19 8.90
CA VAL A 99 -2.09 -1.90 9.39
C VAL A 99 -2.03 -1.34 10.79
N SER A 100 -2.81 -0.29 11.06
CA SER A 100 -2.83 0.34 12.38
C SER A 100 -4.22 0.90 12.74
N GLY A 101 -4.48 1.12 14.04
CA GLY A 101 -5.63 1.88 14.54
C GLY A 101 -6.88 1.06 14.85
N ALA A 102 -6.97 -0.22 14.48
CA ALA A 102 -8.14 -1.05 14.78
C ALA A 102 -8.31 -1.27 16.30
N ASN A 103 -9.56 -1.29 16.76
CA ASN A 103 -9.89 -1.70 18.12
C ASN A 103 -10.08 -3.23 18.16
N ALA A 104 -9.08 -3.95 18.64
CA ALA A 104 -9.08 -5.41 18.73
C ALA A 104 -10.21 -6.01 19.57
N SER A 105 -10.90 -5.21 20.43
CA SER A 105 -12.11 -5.68 21.13
C SER A 105 -13.33 -5.75 20.21
N ILE A 106 -13.31 -5.15 19.02
CA ILE A 106 -14.38 -5.17 18.03
C ILE A 106 -13.98 -6.05 16.85
N ALA A 107 -12.81 -5.81 16.27
CA ALA A 107 -12.21 -6.66 15.24
C ALA A 107 -10.68 -6.65 15.35
N VAL A 108 -10.05 -7.81 15.18
CA VAL A 108 -8.61 -7.93 14.94
C VAL A 108 -8.40 -7.71 13.45
N VAL A 109 -7.45 -6.83 13.10
CA VAL A 109 -7.07 -6.52 11.71
C VAL A 109 -5.56 -6.57 11.62
N GLU A 110 -5.02 -7.50 10.85
CA GLU A 110 -3.58 -7.75 10.75
C GLU A 110 -3.19 -8.31 9.39
N MET A 111 -1.92 -8.13 9.01
CA MET A 111 -1.35 -8.82 7.86
C MET A 111 -0.88 -10.19 8.31
N VAL A 112 -1.24 -11.23 7.57
CA VAL A 112 -0.83 -12.62 7.81
C VAL A 112 -0.20 -13.19 6.54
N GLU A 113 0.69 -14.16 6.70
CA GLU A 113 1.21 -14.96 5.59
C GLU A 113 0.25 -16.13 5.39
N GLU A 114 -0.17 -16.39 4.16
CA GLU A 114 -0.90 -17.60 3.85
C GLU A 114 0.09 -18.78 3.81
N GLU A 115 -0.03 -19.68 4.78
CA GLU A 115 0.68 -20.95 4.72
C GLU A 115 -0.07 -21.85 3.72
N GLU A 116 0.48 -22.08 2.54
CA GLU A 116 -0.03 -23.10 1.64
C GLU A 116 0.13 -24.49 2.32
N ASP A 117 -1.00 -25.11 2.69
CA ASP A 117 -1.04 -26.48 3.21
C ASP A 117 -0.48 -27.47 2.18
N GLY A 118 0.82 -27.75 2.30
CA GLY A 118 1.46 -29.00 1.94
C GLY A 118 1.44 -29.46 0.49
N HIS A 119 2.48 -29.14 -0.25
CA HIS A 119 3.07 -30.07 -1.19
C HIS A 119 4.57 -30.22 -0.91
N ASP A 120 4.92 -31.40 -0.35
CA ASP A 120 6.29 -31.92 -0.29
C ASP A 120 6.83 -32.17 -1.70
N ASP A 121 7.34 -31.14 -2.35
CA ASP A 121 8.29 -31.29 -3.45
C ASP A 121 9.37 -30.20 -3.30
N HIS A 122 10.55 -30.64 -2.92
CA HIS A 122 11.75 -29.85 -2.73
C HIS A 122 12.18 -29.20 -4.05
N ASP A 123 11.73 -27.98 -4.31
CA ASP A 123 12.45 -27.06 -5.16
C ASP A 123 12.66 -25.75 -4.35
N HIS A 124 13.92 -25.39 -4.17
CA HIS A 124 14.33 -24.22 -3.42
C HIS A 124 14.10 -22.96 -4.30
N GLY A 125 12.85 -22.53 -4.44
CA GLY A 125 12.48 -21.20 -4.82
C GLY A 125 12.10 -20.46 -3.55
N ASP A 126 12.56 -19.25 -3.37
CA ASP A 126 12.17 -18.36 -2.27
C ASP A 126 10.66 -18.05 -2.40
N GLU A 127 9.81 -18.96 -1.84
CA GLU A 127 8.37 -18.77 -1.76
C GLU A 127 8.09 -17.75 -0.66
N HIS A 128 8.10 -16.48 -1.02
CA HIS A 128 7.48 -15.45 -0.22
C HIS A 128 5.97 -15.65 -0.32
N GLY A 129 5.35 -16.23 0.71
CA GLY A 129 3.89 -16.38 0.79
C GLY A 129 3.22 -15.02 0.65
N ASP A 130 2.17 -14.96 -0.18
CA ASP A 130 1.40 -13.73 -0.36
C ASP A 130 0.88 -13.23 1.00
N LYS A 131 1.21 -11.99 1.35
CA LYS A 131 0.71 -11.37 2.58
C LYS A 131 -0.74 -10.93 2.34
N VAL A 132 -1.65 -11.46 3.14
CA VAL A 132 -3.07 -11.12 3.09
C VAL A 132 -3.52 -10.33 4.31
N LEU A 133 -4.47 -9.44 4.12
CA LEU A 133 -5.14 -8.72 5.20
C LEU A 133 -6.21 -9.63 5.81
N GLN A 134 -6.00 -10.07 7.06
CA GLN A 134 -6.97 -10.83 7.82
C GLN A 134 -7.80 -9.90 8.72
N ILE A 135 -9.13 -10.11 8.73
CA ILE A 135 -10.07 -9.40 9.60
C ILE A 135 -10.92 -10.41 10.36
N VAL A 136 -10.81 -10.44 11.69
CA VAL A 136 -11.58 -11.33 12.56
C VAL A 136 -12.58 -10.51 13.38
N GLY A 137 -13.87 -10.84 13.29
CA GLY A 137 -14.94 -10.22 14.08
C GLY A 137 -14.94 -10.70 15.53
N VAL A 138 -14.76 -9.80 16.50
CA VAL A 138 -14.65 -10.15 17.93
C VAL A 138 -15.95 -9.83 18.68
N SER A 139 -16.51 -8.65 18.48
CA SER A 139 -17.79 -8.24 19.11
C SER A 139 -18.53 -7.23 18.23
N ASN A 140 -19.85 -7.14 18.43
CA ASN A 140 -20.68 -6.19 17.69
C ASN A 140 -20.16 -4.75 17.88
N GLY A 141 -20.02 -4.02 16.78
CA GLY A 141 -19.56 -2.63 16.80
C GLY A 141 -18.96 -2.19 15.47
N THR A 142 -18.38 -1.02 15.49
CA THR A 142 -17.61 -0.49 14.34
C THR A 142 -16.22 -0.10 14.81
N THR A 143 -15.22 -0.53 14.10
CA THR A 143 -13.84 -0.08 14.26
C THR A 143 -13.29 0.45 12.94
N TYR A 144 -12.12 1.05 12.99
CA TYR A 144 -11.49 1.69 11.83
C TYR A 144 -10.00 1.37 11.86
N PHE A 145 -9.42 1.18 10.68
CA PHE A 145 -7.98 1.02 10.55
C PHE A 145 -7.42 1.94 9.46
N LYS A 146 -6.12 2.13 9.49
CA LYS A 146 -5.30 2.71 8.42
C LYS A 146 -4.49 1.63 7.76
N LEU A 147 -4.28 1.79 6.46
CA LEU A 147 -3.41 0.97 5.66
C LEU A 147 -2.29 1.84 5.11
N GLU A 148 -1.05 1.36 5.18
CA GLU A 148 0.15 2.07 4.74
C GLU A 148 1.01 1.13 3.90
N LEU A 149 1.52 1.61 2.77
CA LEU A 149 2.60 0.95 2.02
C LEU A 149 3.91 1.48 2.58
N MET A 150 4.72 0.58 3.10
CA MET A 150 6.00 0.91 3.73
C MET A 150 7.16 0.64 2.77
N HIS A 151 8.13 1.55 2.77
CA HIS A 151 9.44 1.37 2.19
C HIS A 151 10.47 1.65 3.30
N GLY A 152 11.08 0.59 3.82
CA GLY A 152 11.91 0.69 5.01
C GLY A 152 11.14 1.30 6.19
N ASP A 153 11.63 2.39 6.75
CA ASP A 153 11.08 3.05 7.94
C ASP A 153 10.03 4.13 7.64
N HIS A 154 9.73 4.43 6.38
CA HIS A 154 8.75 5.43 5.98
C HIS A 154 7.60 4.84 5.15
N ALA A 155 6.48 5.55 5.11
CA ALA A 155 5.33 5.17 4.30
C ALA A 155 5.35 5.93 2.98
N ASP A 156 5.39 5.21 1.85
CA ASP A 156 5.21 5.78 0.51
C ASP A 156 3.73 6.14 0.27
N TYR A 157 2.83 5.36 0.86
CA TYR A 157 1.41 5.62 0.82
C TYR A 157 0.76 5.44 2.20
N THR A 158 -0.20 6.29 2.51
CA THR A 158 -1.07 6.15 3.69
C THR A 158 -2.52 6.38 3.25
N SER A 159 -3.43 5.46 3.59
CA SER A 159 -4.85 5.60 3.27
C SER A 159 -5.40 6.98 3.69
N ALA A 160 -6.01 7.71 2.75
CA ALA A 160 -6.54 9.05 2.99
C ALA A 160 -7.72 9.01 3.96
N ASN A 161 -8.49 7.91 3.94
CA ASN A 161 -9.60 7.67 4.84
C ASN A 161 -9.28 6.56 5.84
N LEU A 162 -9.98 6.59 6.97
CA LEU A 162 -10.04 5.44 7.88
C LEU A 162 -10.97 4.38 7.28
N VAL A 163 -10.49 3.15 7.14
CA VAL A 163 -11.26 2.02 6.59
C VAL A 163 -12.20 1.47 7.65
N PRO A 164 -13.55 1.56 7.46
CA PRO A 164 -14.50 1.09 8.46
C PRO A 164 -14.69 -0.42 8.38
N VAL A 165 -14.73 -1.06 9.55
CA VAL A 165 -15.10 -2.48 9.74
C VAL A 165 -16.31 -2.55 10.66
N VAL A 166 -17.41 -3.13 10.17
CA VAL A 166 -18.66 -3.29 10.91
C VAL A 166 -18.85 -4.76 11.29
N VAL A 167 -18.88 -5.05 12.59
CA VAL A 167 -19.16 -6.38 13.14
C VAL A 167 -20.58 -6.44 13.65
N LYS A 168 -21.36 -7.45 13.22
CA LYS A 168 -22.81 -7.60 13.53
C LYS A 168 -23.09 -8.91 14.25
#